data_4defe355cfd1a262a1e8bcac00acdd35
#
_entry.id   4defe355cfd1a262a1e8bcac00acdd35
#
_cell.length_a   1.000
_cell.length_b   1.000
_cell.length_c   1.000
_cell.angle_alpha   90.00
_cell.angle_beta   90.00
_cell.angle_gamma   90.00
#
_symmetry.space_group_name_H-M   'P 1'
#
loop_
_entity.id
_entity.type
_entity.pdbx_description
1 polymer ?
#
loop_
_entity_poly.entity_id
_entity_poly.type
_entity_poly.pdbx_seq_one_letter_code
_entity_poly.pdbx_strand_id
1 'polypeptide(L)'
;MSKFRFAFPDRRLFLIGASSVVLAACGNILGTPPPSQIYVLRPAPPPAQAGAKVSWALAVIKPDASDALDTERIALTRNDTQLDYYANAIFPDRLPDIVQTALVAGFEASGRIETVARDEDALRADYDLSAEIRNFEARYATPDGAPTVAVTIIAHMADARSREIVANLTVNFTEPASANSVNAVVQAFDVALASATAQIVSWALNLPPPAERAMATDTTTPSRASASPAAPTRGTTATVSPRRAAGRGEIPDPGSAMPPAP
;
A
#
# COMPACT_ATOMS: atom_id res chain seq x y z
N MET A 1 -87.61 -4.85 38.42
CA MET A 1 -86.74 -6.06 38.11
C MET A 1 -86.13 -5.84 36.73
N SER A 2 -84.95 -5.25 36.65
CA SER A 2 -84.23 -4.98 35.41
C SER A 2 -83.25 -6.07 35.10
N LYS A 3 -83.40 -6.75 33.95
CA LYS A 3 -82.55 -7.86 33.50
C LYS A 3 -81.39 -7.25 32.69
N PHE A 4 -80.21 -7.22 33.24
CA PHE A 4 -78.97 -6.96 32.51
C PHE A 4 -78.66 -8.15 31.61
N ARG A 5 -78.61 -7.99 30.30
CA ARG A 5 -78.16 -8.95 29.32
C ARG A 5 -76.65 -8.65 29.07
N PHE A 6 -75.77 -9.50 29.51
CA PHE A 6 -74.36 -9.48 29.11
C PHE A 6 -74.28 -10.04 27.68
N ALA A 7 -73.85 -9.19 26.75
CA ALA A 7 -73.50 -9.59 25.39
C ALA A 7 -72.03 -10.08 25.44
N PHE A 8 -71.82 -11.35 25.07
CA PHE A 8 -70.48 -11.90 24.89
C PHE A 8 -69.89 -11.34 23.60
N PRO A 9 -68.64 -10.77 23.62
CA PRO A 9 -68.00 -10.34 22.41
C PRO A 9 -67.61 -11.53 21.52
N ASP A 10 -67.82 -11.35 20.22
CA ASP A 10 -67.67 -12.36 19.19
C ASP A 10 -66.23 -12.93 19.18
N ARG A 11 -66.14 -14.23 19.29
CA ARG A 11 -64.89 -15.00 19.34
C ARG A 11 -63.98 -14.78 18.12
N ARG A 12 -64.54 -14.25 17.04
CA ARG A 12 -63.79 -13.92 15.79
C ARG A 12 -63.03 -12.63 15.88
N LEU A 13 -63.44 -11.63 16.65
CA LEU A 13 -62.75 -10.37 16.87
C LEU A 13 -61.48 -10.55 17.76
N PHE A 14 -61.49 -11.54 18.66
CA PHE A 14 -60.35 -11.81 19.53
C PHE A 14 -59.17 -12.44 18.80
N LEU A 15 -59.43 -13.19 17.70
CA LEU A 15 -58.38 -13.85 16.91
C LEU A 15 -57.67 -12.85 15.96
N ILE A 16 -58.35 -11.80 15.52
CA ILE A 16 -57.75 -10.75 14.65
C ILE A 16 -56.84 -9.82 15.48
N GLY A 17 -57.20 -9.52 16.73
CA GLY A 17 -56.38 -8.73 17.64
C GLY A 17 -55.08 -9.37 18.07
N ALA A 18 -55.09 -10.71 18.25
CA ALA A 18 -53.89 -11.47 18.66
C ALA A 18 -52.83 -11.59 17.54
N SER A 19 -53.28 -11.63 16.26
CA SER A 19 -52.34 -11.72 15.12
C SER A 19 -51.55 -10.44 14.87
N SER A 20 -52.12 -9.29 15.20
CA SER A 20 -51.46 -7.97 14.96
C SER A 20 -50.34 -7.68 15.96
N VAL A 21 -50.43 -8.24 17.17
CA VAL A 21 -49.38 -8.05 18.22
C VAL A 21 -48.13 -8.86 17.91
N VAL A 22 -48.28 -10.05 17.27
CA VAL A 22 -47.13 -10.90 16.92
C VAL A 22 -46.29 -10.32 15.78
N LEU A 23 -46.89 -9.59 14.82
CA LEU A 23 -46.10 -8.94 13.75
C LEU A 23 -45.32 -7.73 14.24
N ALA A 24 -45.76 -7.03 15.28
CA ALA A 24 -45.04 -5.88 15.84
C ALA A 24 -43.84 -6.27 16.67
N ALA A 25 -43.76 -7.51 17.19
CA ALA A 25 -42.64 -8.01 17.95
C ALA A 25 -41.44 -8.42 17.08
N CYS A 26 -41.62 -8.68 15.79
CA CYS A 26 -40.51 -9.07 14.88
C CYS A 26 -39.71 -7.87 14.33
N GLY A 27 -40.19 -6.63 14.51
CA GLY A 27 -39.52 -5.43 13.97
C GLY A 27 -38.26 -5.02 14.74
N ASN A 28 -37.99 -5.56 15.93
CA ASN A 28 -36.90 -5.10 16.80
C ASN A 28 -35.79 -6.13 16.99
N ILE A 29 -35.81 -7.25 16.26
CA ILE A 29 -34.79 -8.31 16.35
C ILE A 29 -33.55 -7.98 15.53
N LEU A 30 -33.66 -7.07 14.57
CA LEU A 30 -32.53 -6.49 13.85
C LEU A 30 -32.02 -5.27 14.65
N GLY A 31 -31.34 -5.56 15.78
CA GLY A 31 -30.65 -4.51 16.54
C GLY A 31 -29.78 -3.68 15.60
N THR A 32 -29.93 -2.37 15.63
CA THR A 32 -29.03 -1.46 14.91
C THR A 32 -27.60 -1.80 15.35
N PRO A 33 -26.69 -2.12 14.42
CA PRO A 33 -25.30 -2.36 14.81
C PRO A 33 -24.80 -1.15 15.61
N PRO A 34 -24.02 -1.38 16.68
CA PRO A 34 -23.44 -0.27 17.43
C PRO A 34 -22.62 0.62 16.48
N PRO A 35 -22.66 1.95 16.66
CA PRO A 35 -21.89 2.86 15.83
C PRO A 35 -20.39 2.53 15.94
N SER A 36 -19.67 2.59 14.80
CA SER A 36 -18.25 2.40 14.79
C SER A 36 -17.54 3.52 15.56
N GLN A 37 -16.53 3.15 16.33
CA GLN A 37 -15.64 4.10 17.00
C GLN A 37 -14.53 4.47 16.03
N ILE A 38 -14.26 5.77 15.90
CA ILE A 38 -13.20 6.30 15.04
C ILE A 38 -11.92 6.45 15.87
N TYR A 39 -10.84 5.79 15.41
CA TYR A 39 -9.52 5.84 16.01
C TYR A 39 -8.58 6.62 15.11
N VAL A 40 -7.96 7.66 15.63
CA VAL A 40 -7.07 8.54 14.87
C VAL A 40 -5.63 8.15 15.15
N LEU A 41 -4.88 7.81 14.10
CA LEU A 41 -3.43 7.64 14.17
C LEU A 41 -2.76 9.02 14.27
N ARG A 42 -1.81 9.14 15.19
CA ARG A 42 -1.01 10.35 15.41
C ARG A 42 0.46 9.98 15.59
N PRO A 43 1.10 9.43 14.54
CA PRO A 43 2.49 9.06 14.63
C PRO A 43 3.32 10.30 15.00
N ALA A 44 4.21 10.15 15.98
CA ALA A 44 5.12 11.22 16.32
C ALA A 44 5.97 11.58 15.10
N PRO A 45 6.05 12.85 14.70
CA PRO A 45 6.90 13.23 13.59
C PRO A 45 8.37 12.90 13.92
N PRO A 46 9.19 12.52 12.93
CA PRO A 46 10.61 12.31 13.16
C PRO A 46 11.24 13.57 13.74
N PRO A 47 12.21 13.44 14.65
CA PRO A 47 12.95 14.60 15.14
C PRO A 47 13.64 15.32 13.99
N ALA A 48 13.81 16.63 14.11
CA ALA A 48 14.56 17.42 13.13
C ALA A 48 15.94 16.77 12.88
N GLN A 49 16.24 16.51 11.62
CA GLN A 49 17.47 15.81 11.26
C GLN A 49 18.62 16.77 11.05
N ALA A 50 19.77 16.46 11.65
CA ALA A 50 21.01 17.19 11.35
C ALA A 50 21.44 16.90 9.90
N GLY A 51 21.89 17.95 9.18
CA GLY A 51 22.38 17.83 7.81
C GLY A 51 22.04 19.04 6.97
N ALA A 52 22.62 19.10 5.78
CA ALA A 52 22.31 20.16 4.83
C ALA A 52 20.87 20.02 4.31
N LYS A 53 20.24 21.14 4.03
CA LYS A 53 18.96 21.16 3.31
C LYS A 53 19.17 20.63 1.89
N VAL A 54 18.20 19.85 1.42
CA VAL A 54 18.14 19.42 0.03
C VAL A 54 17.54 20.53 -0.83
N SER A 55 18.03 20.66 -2.07
CA SER A 55 17.61 21.71 -3.01
C SER A 55 16.55 21.25 -4.01
N TRP A 56 16.08 20.01 -3.91
CA TRP A 56 15.08 19.41 -4.80
C TRP A 56 13.71 19.36 -4.13
N ALA A 57 12.67 19.34 -4.97
CA ALA A 57 11.28 19.24 -4.56
C ALA A 57 10.76 17.80 -4.66
N LEU A 58 9.90 17.41 -3.73
CA LEU A 58 9.33 16.07 -3.61
C LEU A 58 7.82 16.08 -3.78
N ALA A 59 7.31 15.21 -4.66
CA ALA A 59 5.92 14.80 -4.64
C ALA A 59 5.79 13.44 -3.93
N VAL A 60 4.93 13.37 -2.94
CA VAL A 60 4.58 12.12 -2.26
C VAL A 60 3.32 11.57 -2.92
N ILE A 61 3.49 10.51 -3.71
CA ILE A 61 2.39 9.83 -4.39
C ILE A 61 1.57 9.07 -3.37
N LYS A 62 0.24 9.03 -3.55
CA LYS A 62 -0.63 8.22 -2.71
C LYS A 62 -0.15 6.77 -2.73
N PRO A 63 0.13 6.16 -1.55
CA PRO A 63 0.61 4.78 -1.48
C PRO A 63 -0.40 3.78 -2.05
N ASP A 64 0.11 2.74 -2.70
CA ASP A 64 -0.66 1.59 -3.11
C ASP A 64 -0.84 0.61 -1.94
N ALA A 65 -1.97 -0.06 -1.90
CA ALA A 65 -2.25 -1.13 -0.95
C ALA A 65 -3.16 -2.17 -1.59
N SER A 66 -3.16 -3.40 -1.08
CA SER A 66 -4.17 -4.38 -1.48
C SER A 66 -5.57 -3.91 -1.07
N ASP A 67 -6.62 -4.35 -1.77
CA ASP A 67 -8.01 -4.02 -1.44
C ASP A 67 -8.37 -4.31 0.02
N ALA A 68 -7.73 -5.32 0.61
CA ALA A 68 -7.92 -5.67 2.01
C ALA A 68 -7.32 -4.62 2.98
N LEU A 69 -6.33 -3.86 2.56
CA LEU A 69 -5.70 -2.80 3.34
C LEU A 69 -6.14 -1.40 2.89
N ASP A 70 -6.59 -1.23 1.63
CA ASP A 70 -7.12 0.05 1.15
C ASP A 70 -8.55 0.27 1.67
N THR A 71 -8.67 0.47 2.96
CA THR A 71 -9.92 0.61 3.71
C THR A 71 -9.71 1.46 4.97
N GLU A 72 -10.82 1.93 5.55
CA GLU A 72 -10.83 2.57 6.87
C GLU A 72 -10.79 1.54 8.02
N ARG A 73 -10.96 0.24 7.72
CA ARG A 73 -11.04 -0.81 8.74
C ARG A 73 -9.65 -1.14 9.30
N ILE A 74 -9.58 -1.37 10.61
CA ILE A 74 -8.35 -1.76 11.29
C ILE A 74 -8.15 -3.26 11.14
N ALA A 75 -7.13 -3.66 10.36
CA ALA A 75 -6.86 -5.04 10.04
C ALA A 75 -6.18 -5.78 11.19
N LEU A 76 -6.53 -7.05 11.34
CA LEU A 76 -5.87 -7.99 12.23
C LEU A 76 -5.68 -9.35 11.53
N THR A 77 -4.66 -10.10 11.95
CA THR A 77 -4.40 -11.44 11.43
C THR A 77 -4.37 -12.45 12.59
N ARG A 78 -5.06 -13.56 12.37
CA ARG A 78 -5.07 -14.71 13.28
C ARG A 78 -4.43 -15.90 12.58
N ASN A 79 -3.59 -16.64 13.30
CA ASN A 79 -2.95 -17.85 12.76
C ASN A 79 -2.21 -17.64 11.41
N ASP A 80 -1.61 -16.47 11.18
CA ASP A 80 -0.83 -16.07 10.01
C ASP A 80 -1.52 -16.19 8.63
N THR A 81 -2.74 -16.70 8.59
CA THR A 81 -3.45 -16.98 7.33
C THR A 81 -4.83 -16.35 7.22
N GLN A 82 -5.41 -15.96 8.35
CA GLN A 82 -6.76 -15.41 8.39
C GLN A 82 -6.71 -13.90 8.69
N LEU A 83 -6.93 -13.10 7.66
CA LEU A 83 -7.10 -11.66 7.81
C LEU A 83 -8.55 -11.37 8.20
N ASP A 84 -8.74 -10.53 9.19
CA ASP A 84 -10.02 -10.07 9.72
C ASP A 84 -9.89 -8.58 10.09
N TYR A 85 -10.93 -8.01 10.68
CA TYR A 85 -10.92 -6.61 11.10
C TYR A 85 -11.52 -6.44 12.47
N TYR A 86 -11.08 -5.43 13.21
CA TYR A 86 -11.71 -5.09 14.49
C TYR A 86 -13.16 -4.68 14.29
N ALA A 87 -14.06 -5.28 15.05
CA ALA A 87 -15.47 -4.93 15.04
C ALA A 87 -15.68 -3.52 15.59
N ASN A 88 -16.53 -2.74 14.93
CA ASN A 88 -16.92 -1.38 15.37
C ASN A 88 -15.75 -0.41 15.63
N ALA A 89 -14.62 -0.62 14.95
CA ALA A 89 -13.43 0.23 15.05
C ALA A 89 -12.92 0.53 13.64
N ILE A 90 -12.78 1.82 13.32
CA ILE A 90 -12.31 2.29 12.04
C ILE A 90 -11.33 3.44 12.20
N PHE A 91 -10.50 3.66 11.20
CA PHE A 91 -9.74 4.90 11.01
C PHE A 91 -10.65 6.00 10.43
N PRO A 92 -10.27 7.29 10.50
CA PRO A 92 -11.03 8.40 9.94
C PRO A 92 -11.01 8.44 8.40
N ASP A 93 -9.93 7.90 7.82
CA ASP A 93 -9.67 7.86 6.37
C ASP A 93 -9.15 6.48 5.98
N ARG A 94 -9.05 6.23 4.68
CA ARG A 94 -8.44 5.01 4.15
C ARG A 94 -6.94 4.97 4.51
N LEU A 95 -6.43 3.78 4.75
CA LEU A 95 -5.04 3.60 5.18
C LEU A 95 -4.00 4.27 4.25
N PRO A 96 -4.09 4.20 2.90
CA PRO A 96 -3.17 4.91 2.03
C PRO A 96 -3.13 6.43 2.25
N ASP A 97 -4.28 7.06 2.52
CA ASP A 97 -4.36 8.51 2.77
C ASP A 97 -3.70 8.89 4.11
N ILE A 98 -3.86 8.04 5.11
CA ILE A 98 -3.21 8.20 6.43
C ILE A 98 -1.69 8.10 6.29
N VAL A 99 -1.19 7.09 5.55
CA VAL A 99 0.25 6.89 5.34
C VAL A 99 0.84 8.01 4.52
N GLN A 100 0.16 8.47 3.46
CA GLN A 100 0.60 9.65 2.68
C GLN A 100 0.72 10.89 3.57
N THR A 101 -0.30 11.15 4.40
CA THR A 101 -0.30 12.27 5.35
C THR A 101 0.89 12.18 6.32
N ALA A 102 1.17 10.99 6.86
CA ALA A 102 2.28 10.77 7.77
C ALA A 102 3.64 11.01 7.09
N LEU A 103 3.80 10.57 5.83
CA LEU A 103 5.02 10.80 5.05
C LEU A 103 5.24 12.29 4.79
N VAL A 104 4.23 13.01 4.28
CA VAL A 104 4.33 14.46 4.04
C VAL A 104 4.71 15.19 5.32
N ALA A 105 3.97 14.96 6.42
CA ALA A 105 4.25 15.56 7.71
C ALA A 105 5.67 15.21 8.23
N GLY A 106 6.14 13.99 7.98
CA GLY A 106 7.48 13.55 8.34
C GLY A 106 8.58 14.30 7.59
N PHE A 107 8.40 14.53 6.29
CA PHE A 107 9.33 15.35 5.49
C PHE A 107 9.35 16.80 5.95
N GLU A 108 8.18 17.42 6.17
CA GLU A 108 8.05 18.78 6.70
C GLU A 108 8.76 18.93 8.05
N ALA A 109 8.50 18.00 8.97
CA ALA A 109 9.10 18.01 10.31
C ALA A 109 10.62 17.82 10.30
N SER A 110 11.18 17.18 9.28
CA SER A 110 12.63 16.99 9.14
C SER A 110 13.42 18.30 9.10
N GLY A 111 12.80 19.39 8.61
CA GLY A 111 13.41 20.70 8.42
C GLY A 111 14.49 20.74 7.34
N ARG A 112 14.73 19.64 6.59
CA ARG A 112 15.79 19.51 5.58
C ARG A 112 15.30 19.66 4.15
N ILE A 113 13.99 19.67 3.91
CA ILE A 113 13.38 19.87 2.60
C ILE A 113 12.49 21.10 2.65
N GLU A 114 12.55 21.95 1.62
CA GLU A 114 11.75 23.17 1.56
C GLU A 114 10.41 22.95 0.84
N THR A 115 10.40 22.02 -0.10
CA THR A 115 9.22 21.78 -0.95
C THR A 115 8.87 20.31 -0.96
N VAL A 116 7.80 19.98 -0.27
CA VAL A 116 7.16 18.66 -0.28
C VAL A 116 5.65 18.86 -0.38
N ALA A 117 4.99 18.08 -1.20
CA ALA A 117 3.54 18.13 -1.38
C ALA A 117 3.01 16.76 -1.79
N ARG A 118 1.69 16.62 -1.81
CA ARG A 118 1.03 15.46 -2.41
C ARG A 118 1.07 15.59 -3.93
N ASP A 119 0.95 14.46 -4.61
CA ASP A 119 0.89 14.40 -6.08
C ASP A 119 -0.27 15.22 -6.69
N GLU A 120 -1.39 15.30 -5.99
CA GLU A 120 -2.57 16.08 -6.41
C GLU A 120 -2.40 17.60 -6.31
N ASP A 121 -1.39 18.11 -5.59
CA ASP A 121 -1.16 19.55 -5.38
C ASP A 121 -0.50 20.26 -6.58
N ALA A 122 -0.39 19.61 -7.73
CA ALA A 122 0.17 20.14 -8.98
C ALA A 122 1.60 20.73 -8.83
N LEU A 123 2.38 20.21 -7.90
CA LEU A 123 3.77 20.60 -7.67
C LEU A 123 4.66 20.16 -8.85
N ARG A 124 5.57 21.04 -9.29
CA ARG A 124 6.66 20.64 -10.17
C ARG A 124 7.76 19.99 -9.34
N ALA A 125 7.64 18.69 -9.09
CA ALA A 125 8.62 17.94 -8.33
C ALA A 125 9.85 17.57 -9.17
N ASP A 126 10.98 17.37 -8.50
CA ASP A 126 12.20 16.79 -9.06
C ASP A 126 12.21 15.27 -8.82
N TYR A 127 11.59 14.81 -7.71
CA TYR A 127 11.41 13.42 -7.36
C TYR A 127 9.97 13.11 -7.01
N ASP A 128 9.57 11.91 -7.39
CA ASP A 128 8.32 11.26 -6.97
C ASP A 128 8.66 10.15 -5.96
N LEU A 129 8.06 10.21 -4.77
CA LEU A 129 8.09 9.13 -3.79
C LEU A 129 6.79 8.34 -3.90
N SER A 130 6.85 7.13 -4.44
CA SER A 130 5.76 6.17 -4.38
C SER A 130 6.02 5.14 -3.29
N ALA A 131 4.96 4.59 -2.71
CA ALA A 131 5.06 3.58 -1.67
C ALA A 131 4.02 2.48 -1.86
N GLU A 132 4.34 1.26 -1.43
CA GLU A 132 3.44 0.13 -1.38
C GLU A 132 3.33 -0.36 0.06
N ILE A 133 2.09 -0.42 0.59
CA ILE A 133 1.80 -0.93 1.93
C ILE A 133 1.59 -2.44 1.83
N ARG A 134 2.57 -3.22 2.28
CA ARG A 134 2.54 -4.68 2.26
C ARG A 134 1.83 -5.27 3.47
N ASN A 135 2.13 -4.73 4.65
CA ASN A 135 1.51 -5.13 5.89
C ASN A 135 1.16 -3.89 6.71
N PHE A 136 -0.02 -3.89 7.28
CA PHE A 136 -0.49 -2.92 8.27
C PHE A 136 -1.59 -3.59 9.10
N GLU A 137 -1.19 -4.45 10.03
CA GLU A 137 -2.10 -5.36 10.72
C GLU A 137 -1.64 -5.68 12.14
N ALA A 138 -2.59 -6.02 13.01
CA ALA A 138 -2.32 -6.53 14.35
C ALA A 138 -2.30 -8.07 14.29
N ARG A 139 -1.16 -8.70 14.58
CA ARG A 139 -0.95 -10.16 14.54
C ARG A 139 -1.16 -10.77 15.89
N TYR A 140 -2.08 -11.70 15.99
CA TYR A 140 -2.40 -12.45 17.19
C TYR A 140 -1.68 -13.79 17.18
N ALA A 141 -0.73 -13.98 18.10
CA ALA A 141 -0.12 -15.30 18.34
C ALA A 141 -1.05 -16.24 19.13
N THR A 142 -1.90 -15.67 19.99
CA THR A 142 -2.93 -16.38 20.74
C THR A 142 -4.22 -15.55 20.75
N PRO A 143 -5.41 -16.19 20.78
CA PRO A 143 -6.69 -15.47 20.66
C PRO A 143 -6.92 -14.39 21.71
N ASP A 144 -6.45 -14.62 22.96
CA ASP A 144 -6.66 -13.70 24.09
C ASP A 144 -5.43 -12.88 24.46
N GLY A 145 -4.31 -13.07 23.76
CA GLY A 145 -3.06 -12.33 24.00
C GLY A 145 -3.07 -10.93 23.44
N ALA A 146 -2.17 -10.09 23.93
CA ALA A 146 -1.90 -8.82 23.29
C ALA A 146 -1.24 -9.08 21.92
N PRO A 147 -1.72 -8.46 20.82
CA PRO A 147 -1.14 -8.66 19.51
C PRO A 147 0.15 -7.86 19.32
N THR A 148 0.90 -8.22 18.27
CA THR A 148 2.01 -7.43 17.77
C THR A 148 1.59 -6.76 16.47
N VAL A 149 1.70 -5.46 16.39
CA VAL A 149 1.47 -4.70 15.16
C VAL A 149 2.63 -4.95 14.19
N ALA A 150 2.32 -5.13 12.92
CA ALA A 150 3.30 -5.23 11.84
C ALA A 150 3.02 -4.17 10.77
N VAL A 151 4.03 -3.37 10.44
CA VAL A 151 4.00 -2.36 9.38
C VAL A 151 5.15 -2.64 8.43
N THR A 152 4.83 -2.95 7.16
CA THR A 152 5.81 -3.13 6.10
C THR A 152 5.44 -2.23 4.93
N ILE A 153 6.37 -1.34 4.56
CA ILE A 153 6.20 -0.40 3.45
C ILE A 153 7.41 -0.53 2.53
N ILE A 154 7.17 -0.60 1.23
CA ILE A 154 8.21 -0.52 0.21
C ILE A 154 8.11 0.87 -0.42
N ALA A 155 9.18 1.65 -0.32
CA ALA A 155 9.27 2.99 -0.87
C ALA A 155 10.16 2.98 -2.12
N HIS A 156 9.73 3.68 -3.17
CA HIS A 156 10.48 3.88 -4.40
C HIS A 156 10.62 5.37 -4.65
N MET A 157 11.86 5.80 -4.90
CA MET A 157 12.14 7.16 -5.35
C MET A 157 12.34 7.12 -6.85
N ALA A 158 11.57 7.91 -7.59
CA ALA A 158 11.71 8.05 -9.03
C ALA A 158 12.11 9.49 -9.39
N ASP A 159 12.92 9.64 -10.42
CA ASP A 159 13.14 10.94 -11.06
C ASP A 159 11.86 11.36 -11.79
N ALA A 160 11.30 12.52 -11.44
CA ALA A 160 10.01 12.95 -11.94
C ALA A 160 10.01 13.24 -13.46
N ARG A 161 11.17 13.48 -14.07
CA ARG A 161 11.31 13.78 -15.51
C ARG A 161 11.46 12.51 -16.33
N SER A 162 12.40 11.64 -15.93
CA SER A 162 12.68 10.39 -16.66
C SER A 162 11.72 9.27 -16.31
N ARG A 163 11.02 9.35 -15.17
CA ARG A 163 10.20 8.29 -14.58
C ARG A 163 11.00 7.04 -14.21
N GLU A 164 12.31 7.17 -14.11
CA GLU A 164 13.19 6.07 -13.71
C GLU A 164 13.23 5.96 -12.19
N ILE A 165 13.08 4.74 -11.68
CA ILE A 165 13.27 4.45 -10.25
C ILE A 165 14.76 4.52 -9.95
N VAL A 166 15.15 5.47 -9.13
CA VAL A 166 16.54 5.74 -8.82
C VAL A 166 17.00 5.10 -7.51
N ALA A 167 16.06 4.80 -6.63
CA ALA A 167 16.34 4.08 -5.37
C ALA A 167 15.08 3.43 -4.84
N ASN A 168 15.25 2.39 -4.02
CA ASN A 168 14.17 1.74 -3.29
C ASN A 168 14.60 1.41 -1.87
N LEU A 169 13.63 1.31 -0.97
CA LEU A 169 13.81 0.95 0.43
C LEU A 169 12.64 0.11 0.90
N THR A 170 12.91 -0.98 1.58
CA THR A 170 11.90 -1.72 2.33
C THR A 170 12.07 -1.44 3.81
N VAL A 171 11.02 -0.96 4.46
CA VAL A 171 10.97 -0.79 5.91
C VAL A 171 10.02 -1.83 6.51
N ASN A 172 10.43 -2.38 7.64
CA ASN A 172 9.66 -3.40 8.34
C ASN A 172 9.77 -3.16 9.85
N PHE A 173 8.65 -2.80 10.47
CA PHE A 173 8.56 -2.53 11.90
C PHE A 173 7.49 -3.39 12.54
N THR A 174 7.82 -3.88 13.73
CA THR A 174 6.88 -4.61 14.59
C THR A 174 6.87 -3.97 15.97
N GLU A 175 5.68 -3.74 16.53
CA GLU A 175 5.51 -3.15 17.85
C GLU A 175 4.47 -3.95 18.64
N PRO A 176 4.82 -4.48 19.81
CA PRO A 176 3.86 -5.18 20.66
C PRO A 176 2.86 -4.19 21.25
N ALA A 177 1.57 -4.50 21.14
CA ALA A 177 0.55 -3.75 21.85
C ALA A 177 0.65 -4.00 23.38
N SER A 178 0.47 -2.95 24.17
CA SER A 178 0.56 -3.05 25.64
C SER A 178 -0.56 -3.87 26.28
N ALA A 179 -1.66 -4.10 25.55
CA ALA A 179 -2.82 -4.89 25.99
C ALA A 179 -3.62 -5.40 24.81
N ASN A 180 -4.48 -6.38 25.03
CA ASN A 180 -5.47 -6.84 24.04
C ASN A 180 -6.67 -5.87 23.99
N SER A 181 -6.45 -4.67 23.45
CA SER A 181 -7.47 -3.65 23.25
C SER A 181 -7.17 -2.80 22.01
N VAL A 182 -8.23 -2.30 21.35
CA VAL A 182 -8.06 -1.47 20.14
C VAL A 182 -7.22 -0.22 20.41
N ASN A 183 -7.39 0.42 21.58
CA ASN A 183 -6.57 1.57 21.97
C ASN A 183 -5.08 1.24 22.04
N ALA A 184 -4.72 0.11 22.65
CA ALA A 184 -3.32 -0.31 22.74
C ALA A 184 -2.74 -0.67 21.36
N VAL A 185 -3.55 -1.27 20.50
CA VAL A 185 -3.18 -1.58 19.11
C VAL A 185 -2.95 -0.31 18.29
N VAL A 186 -3.83 0.69 18.39
CA VAL A 186 -3.67 1.98 17.71
C VAL A 186 -2.41 2.71 18.17
N GLN A 187 -2.10 2.68 19.47
CA GLN A 187 -0.83 3.22 19.98
C GLN A 187 0.39 2.50 19.43
N ALA A 188 0.33 1.17 19.28
CA ALA A 188 1.41 0.40 18.67
C ALA A 188 1.55 0.73 17.16
N PHE A 189 0.44 0.94 16.44
CA PHE A 189 0.48 1.45 15.06
C PHE A 189 1.12 2.84 14.97
N ASP A 190 0.84 3.74 15.91
CA ASP A 190 1.47 5.07 15.95
C ASP A 190 2.99 4.96 16.03
N VAL A 191 3.51 4.10 16.91
CA VAL A 191 4.96 3.89 17.08
C VAL A 191 5.57 3.26 15.83
N ALA A 192 4.96 2.22 15.29
CA ALA A 192 5.46 1.52 14.11
C ALA A 192 5.45 2.42 12.86
N LEU A 193 4.36 3.18 12.64
CA LEU A 193 4.25 4.11 11.52
C LEU A 193 5.22 5.29 11.65
N ALA A 194 5.41 5.83 12.87
CA ALA A 194 6.40 6.87 13.14
C ALA A 194 7.82 6.39 12.79
N SER A 195 8.16 5.16 13.20
CA SER A 195 9.47 4.54 12.90
C SER A 195 9.67 4.31 11.40
N ALA A 196 8.65 3.81 10.70
CA ALA A 196 8.66 3.62 9.26
C ALA A 196 8.84 4.95 8.52
N THR A 197 8.06 5.96 8.89
CA THR A 197 8.15 7.32 8.33
C THR A 197 9.53 7.92 8.55
N ALA A 198 10.07 7.84 9.77
CA ALA A 198 11.40 8.38 10.09
C ALA A 198 12.50 7.73 9.23
N GLN A 199 12.44 6.42 9.03
CA GLN A 199 13.42 5.70 8.22
C GLN A 199 13.31 6.08 6.73
N ILE A 200 12.09 6.16 6.18
CA ILE A 200 11.86 6.56 4.78
C ILE A 200 12.35 7.98 4.55
N VAL A 201 11.99 8.93 5.44
CA VAL A 201 12.42 10.33 5.37
C VAL A 201 13.95 10.44 5.41
N SER A 202 14.59 9.76 6.37
CA SER A 202 16.05 9.78 6.50
C SER A 202 16.74 9.22 5.27
N TRP A 203 16.26 8.10 4.73
CA TRP A 203 16.78 7.50 3.52
C TRP A 203 16.64 8.43 2.30
N ALA A 204 15.46 8.98 2.07
CA ALA A 204 15.18 9.85 0.93
C ALA A 204 16.05 11.12 0.93
N LEU A 205 16.17 11.78 2.09
CA LEU A 205 16.95 13.00 2.25
C LEU A 205 18.48 12.81 2.13
N ASN A 206 18.96 11.59 2.09
CA ASN A 206 20.36 11.26 1.86
C ASN A 206 20.66 10.85 0.41
N LEU A 207 19.64 10.87 -0.48
CA LEU A 207 19.84 10.63 -1.90
C LEU A 207 20.49 11.86 -2.57
N PRO A 208 21.42 11.67 -3.53
CA PRO A 208 22.02 12.76 -4.25
C PRO A 208 20.98 13.49 -5.14
N PRO A 209 21.14 14.79 -5.37
CA PRO A 209 20.25 15.54 -6.25
C PRO A 209 20.24 15.00 -7.69
N PRO A 210 19.14 15.19 -8.47
CA PRO A 210 19.00 14.63 -9.82
C PRO A 210 20.15 14.99 -10.78
N ALA A 211 20.64 16.23 -10.70
CA ALA A 211 21.72 16.72 -11.57
C ALA A 211 23.07 15.99 -11.35
N GLU A 212 23.40 15.62 -10.13
CA GLU A 212 24.63 14.89 -9.81
C GLU A 212 24.60 13.45 -10.33
N ARG A 213 23.43 12.83 -10.41
CA ARG A 213 23.26 11.49 -11.01
C ARG A 213 23.48 11.51 -12.51
N ALA A 214 22.97 12.52 -13.22
CA ALA A 214 23.20 12.67 -14.64
C ALA A 214 24.68 12.75 -14.96
N MET A 215 25.47 13.46 -14.15
CA MET A 215 26.91 13.55 -14.32
C MET A 215 27.66 12.26 -13.95
N ALA A 216 27.19 11.50 -12.97
CA ALA A 216 27.81 10.22 -12.57
C ALA A 216 27.58 9.10 -13.61
N THR A 217 26.44 9.08 -14.28
CA THR A 217 26.15 8.12 -15.37
C THR A 217 26.95 8.40 -16.62
N ASP A 218 27.21 9.66 -16.96
CA ASP A 218 28.05 10.04 -18.12
C ASP A 218 29.55 9.68 -17.95
N THR A 219 30.03 9.64 -16.71
CA THR A 219 31.44 9.29 -16.44
C THR A 219 31.72 7.79 -16.55
N THR A 220 30.70 6.94 -16.60
CA THR A 220 30.84 5.48 -16.68
C THR A 220 30.81 4.95 -18.13
N THR A 221 30.67 5.81 -19.15
CA THR A 221 30.84 5.38 -20.54
C THR A 221 32.32 5.03 -20.76
N PRO A 222 32.68 3.76 -21.01
CA PRO A 222 34.07 3.43 -21.27
C PRO A 222 34.53 4.16 -22.54
N SER A 223 35.54 4.99 -22.39
CA SER A 223 36.24 5.64 -23.51
C SER A 223 36.52 4.58 -24.57
N ARG A 224 35.76 4.64 -25.65
CA ARG A 224 36.01 3.85 -26.87
C ARG A 224 37.39 4.25 -27.37
N ALA A 225 38.36 3.42 -27.05
CA ALA A 225 39.74 3.57 -27.53
C ALA A 225 39.71 3.86 -29.03
N SER A 226 40.24 4.99 -29.40
CA SER A 226 40.52 5.43 -30.76
C SER A 226 41.31 4.34 -31.49
N ALA A 227 40.64 3.47 -32.22
CA ALA A 227 41.30 2.63 -33.20
C ALA A 227 41.65 3.51 -34.39
N SER A 228 42.92 3.85 -34.53
CA SER A 228 43.52 4.50 -35.68
C SER A 228 43.22 3.71 -36.97
N PRO A 229 42.77 4.31 -38.06
CA PRO A 229 42.59 3.59 -39.31
C PRO A 229 43.92 3.30 -39.96
N ALA A 230 44.31 2.03 -40.03
CA ALA A 230 45.39 1.57 -40.91
C ALA A 230 45.01 1.67 -42.38
N ALA A 231 45.90 2.20 -43.18
CA ALA A 231 45.76 2.47 -44.63
C ALA A 231 45.55 1.20 -45.48
N PRO A 232 44.87 1.31 -46.61
CA PRO A 232 44.57 0.13 -47.47
C PRO A 232 45.79 -0.21 -48.34
N THR A 233 46.20 -1.47 -48.28
CA THR A 233 47.10 -2.06 -49.28
C THR A 233 46.27 -2.66 -50.42
N ARG A 234 46.57 -2.17 -51.62
CA ARG A 234 46.05 -2.67 -52.91
C ARG A 234 46.61 -4.07 -53.20
N GLY A 235 45.79 -4.94 -53.69
CA GLY A 235 46.27 -6.21 -54.29
C GLY A 235 45.12 -7.15 -54.69
N THR A 236 44.76 -7.02 -55.96
CA THR A 236 44.63 -8.09 -56.98
C THR A 236 43.40 -9.02 -56.96
N THR A 237 42.66 -8.85 -58.02
CA THR A 237 41.70 -9.68 -58.74
C THR A 237 41.78 -11.19 -58.57
N ALA A 238 40.60 -11.84 -58.34
CA ALA A 238 40.26 -13.10 -58.99
C ALA A 238 38.72 -13.29 -58.98
N THR A 239 38.24 -13.40 -60.17
CA THR A 239 36.94 -13.84 -60.67
C THR A 239 36.63 -15.25 -60.17
N VAL A 240 35.35 -15.61 -59.91
CA VAL A 240 34.56 -16.69 -60.51
C VAL A 240 33.21 -16.84 -59.83
N SER A 241 32.26 -17.00 -60.65
CA SER A 241 30.79 -17.08 -60.60
C SER A 241 30.17 -18.29 -59.85
N PRO A 242 28.85 -18.43 -59.90
CA PRO A 242 27.99 -18.80 -58.76
C PRO A 242 27.55 -20.25 -58.80
N ARG A 243 27.08 -20.76 -57.66
CA ARG A 243 26.30 -22.00 -57.66
C ARG A 243 25.10 -21.92 -56.70
N ARG A 244 24.01 -22.20 -57.31
CA ARG A 244 22.63 -22.40 -56.87
C ARG A 244 22.46 -23.67 -56.02
N ALA A 245 21.57 -23.69 -55.05
CA ALA A 245 20.53 -24.70 -54.72
C ALA A 245 20.19 -24.55 -53.24
N ALA A 246 18.99 -24.12 -52.83
CA ALA A 246 17.79 -24.93 -52.62
C ALA A 246 17.96 -25.95 -51.47
N GLY A 247 17.27 -25.72 -50.39
CA GLY A 247 17.07 -26.64 -49.28
C GLY A 247 15.94 -26.13 -48.39
N ARG A 248 14.76 -26.64 -48.64
CA ARG A 248 13.53 -26.55 -47.83
C ARG A 248 13.70 -27.47 -46.63
N GLY A 249 13.22 -27.10 -45.46
CA GLY A 249 13.10 -27.96 -44.28
C GLY A 249 12.45 -27.11 -43.21
N GLU A 250 11.26 -27.21 -43.07
CA GLU A 250 10.35 -28.07 -42.28
C GLU A 250 10.22 -27.57 -40.82
N ILE A 251 9.03 -27.07 -40.55
CA ILE A 251 8.52 -26.65 -39.24
C ILE A 251 8.03 -27.90 -38.50
N PRO A 252 8.37 -28.15 -37.24
CA PRO A 252 7.63 -29.12 -36.44
C PRO A 252 6.56 -28.41 -35.60
N ASP A 253 5.38 -28.98 -35.69
CA ASP A 253 4.12 -28.78 -35.00
C ASP A 253 4.21 -29.03 -33.49
N PRO A 254 3.54 -28.22 -32.63
CA PRO A 254 3.44 -28.47 -31.20
C PRO A 254 2.15 -29.25 -30.88
N GLY A 255 2.29 -30.50 -30.59
CA GLY A 255 1.19 -31.31 -30.11
C GLY A 255 1.66 -32.54 -29.37
N SER A 256 1.59 -32.52 -28.03
CA SER A 256 1.21 -33.73 -27.24
C SER A 256 1.26 -33.51 -25.76
N ALA A 257 0.07 -33.52 -25.18
CA ALA A 257 -0.36 -34.31 -24.00
C ALA A 257 0.36 -34.19 -22.67
N MET A 258 -0.38 -33.61 -21.73
CA MET A 258 -0.26 -33.73 -20.29
C MET A 258 -0.95 -35.03 -19.78
N PRO A 259 -0.37 -35.85 -18.90
CA PRO A 259 -1.10 -36.83 -18.12
C PRO A 259 -1.50 -36.27 -16.74
N PRO A 260 -2.59 -36.76 -16.12
CA PRO A 260 -3.07 -36.30 -14.83
C PRO A 260 -2.29 -36.91 -13.66
N ALA A 261 -2.20 -36.11 -12.60
CA ALA A 261 -1.67 -36.51 -11.32
C ALA A 261 -2.72 -37.27 -10.48
N PRO A 262 -2.30 -38.13 -9.51
CA PRO A 262 -3.18 -38.74 -8.54
C PRO A 262 -3.57 -37.78 -7.43
#